data_1e53d46d46693e18ebc8fa9aebb97843
#
_entry.id   1e53d46d46693e18ebc8fa9aebb97843
#
_cell.length_a   1.000
_cell.length_b   1.000
_cell.length_c   1.000
_cell.angle_alpha   90.00
_cell.angle_beta   90.00
_cell.angle_gamma   90.00
#
_symmetry.space_group_name_H-M   'P 1'
#
loop_
_entity.id
_entity.type
_entity.pdbx_description
1 polymer ?
#
loop_
_entity_poly.entity_id
_entity_poly.type
_entity_poly.pdbx_seq_one_letter_code
_entity_poly.pdbx_strand_id
1 'polypeptide(L)'
;MVDDPFLFGKITANHCLNDIYAMGATPQTALAIVSVPFGLEEKVEDTLSQLLSGALEVLTAANTQLVGGHSAEGAELTLGFTVNGLIDREQVLTKDRLQPGQRLIITKAIGTGTLFAAEMRGKARGHWIAHATQSMLTSNRAAADCFKRHGATSCTDVTGFGVVGHVLEMLQPSHTELDLDVAALPLLQGATETIGAGITSSLHSRNLVRGEMIENYEAAASDPRIALMFDPQTAGGLIAGVPEDQA
;
A
#
# COMPACT_ATOMS: atom_id res chain seq x y z
N MET A 1 7.89 11.92 -5.59
CA MET A 1 6.85 11.70 -4.55
C MET A 1 7.30 12.31 -3.22
N VAL A 2 8.42 11.91 -2.67
CA VAL A 2 9.00 12.44 -1.43
C VAL A 2 10.46 12.78 -1.73
N ASP A 3 10.88 14.02 -1.41
CA ASP A 3 12.22 14.51 -1.74
C ASP A 3 13.25 14.25 -0.61
N ASP A 4 12.77 13.98 0.60
CA ASP A 4 13.59 13.63 1.77
C ASP A 4 14.02 12.15 1.68
N PRO A 5 15.33 11.85 1.52
CA PRO A 5 15.81 10.48 1.39
C PRO A 5 15.54 9.61 2.62
N PHE A 6 15.64 10.18 3.82
CA PHE A 6 15.35 9.45 5.06
C PHE A 6 13.89 9.03 5.13
N LEU A 7 12.98 9.95 4.83
CA LEU A 7 11.55 9.68 4.77
C LEU A 7 11.20 8.67 3.67
N PHE A 8 11.84 8.78 2.50
CA PHE A 8 11.69 7.83 1.40
C PHE A 8 12.10 6.42 1.83
N GLY A 9 13.22 6.28 2.55
CA GLY A 9 13.67 5.03 3.14
C GLY A 9 12.64 4.40 4.07
N LYS A 10 12.06 5.19 4.98
CA LYS A 10 10.99 4.74 5.90
C LYS A 10 9.75 4.23 5.17
N ILE A 11 9.27 4.99 4.19
CA ILE A 11 8.07 4.62 3.43
C ILE A 11 8.31 3.34 2.64
N THR A 12 9.48 3.23 1.99
CA THR A 12 9.82 2.03 1.20
C THR A 12 9.92 0.79 2.08
N ALA A 13 10.55 0.88 3.25
CA ALA A 13 10.62 -0.25 4.18
C ALA A 13 9.23 -0.69 4.65
N ASN A 14 8.34 0.24 5.03
CA ASN A 14 6.96 -0.07 5.36
C ASN A 14 6.21 -0.72 4.19
N HIS A 15 6.41 -0.20 2.97
CA HIS A 15 5.78 -0.74 1.77
C HIS A 15 6.18 -2.20 1.52
N CYS A 16 7.47 -2.51 1.60
CA CYS A 16 7.97 -3.87 1.40
C CYS A 16 7.62 -4.84 2.53
N LEU A 17 7.48 -4.35 3.77
CA LEU A 17 7.02 -5.17 4.89
C LEU A 17 5.53 -5.56 4.77
N ASN A 18 4.73 -4.81 4.01
CA ASN A 18 3.30 -5.10 3.84
C ASN A 18 3.05 -6.46 3.20
N ASP A 19 3.89 -6.91 2.27
CA ASP A 19 3.78 -8.24 1.65
C ASP A 19 3.86 -9.35 2.69
N ILE A 20 4.78 -9.19 3.66
CA ILE A 20 4.95 -10.14 4.76
C ILE A 20 3.74 -10.12 5.70
N TYR A 21 3.26 -8.91 6.06
CA TYR A 21 2.09 -8.75 6.93
C TYR A 21 0.80 -9.24 6.26
N ALA A 22 0.64 -9.03 4.94
CA ALA A 22 -0.51 -9.53 4.19
C ALA A 22 -0.60 -11.06 4.20
N MET A 23 0.55 -11.75 4.20
CA MET A 23 0.59 -13.20 4.36
C MET A 23 0.36 -13.67 5.81
N GLY A 24 0.24 -12.75 6.78
CA GLY A 24 0.19 -13.07 8.20
C GLY A 24 1.53 -13.48 8.80
N ALA A 25 2.63 -13.30 8.07
CA ALA A 25 3.97 -13.74 8.45
C ALA A 25 4.69 -12.73 9.36
N THR A 26 5.74 -13.20 10.03
CA THR A 26 6.63 -12.37 10.83
C THR A 26 7.92 -12.12 10.03
N PRO A 27 8.26 -10.87 9.71
CA PRO A 27 9.48 -10.55 8.96
C PRO A 27 10.73 -10.91 9.77
N GLN A 28 11.80 -11.32 9.09
CA GLN A 28 13.06 -11.77 9.70
C GLN A 28 14.26 -11.00 9.15
N THR A 29 14.42 -10.99 7.83
CA THR A 29 15.59 -10.40 7.16
C THR A 29 15.17 -9.64 5.92
N ALA A 30 15.96 -8.63 5.57
CA ALA A 30 15.80 -7.84 4.36
C ALA A 30 17.14 -7.70 3.61
N LEU A 31 17.06 -7.62 2.28
CA LEU A 31 18.13 -7.21 1.39
C LEU A 31 17.71 -5.94 0.66
N ALA A 32 18.56 -4.91 0.64
CA ALA A 32 18.30 -3.66 -0.04
C ALA A 32 18.81 -3.68 -1.48
N ILE A 33 18.04 -3.14 -2.42
CA ILE A 33 18.49 -2.79 -3.76
C ILE A 33 18.29 -1.29 -3.94
N VAL A 34 19.39 -0.57 -4.18
CA VAL A 34 19.41 0.90 -4.25
C VAL A 34 20.03 1.35 -5.55
N SER A 35 19.40 2.30 -6.23
CA SER A 35 20.03 3.09 -7.28
C SER A 35 20.02 4.56 -6.85
N VAL A 36 21.19 5.21 -6.86
CA VAL A 36 21.35 6.62 -6.50
C VAL A 36 21.71 7.41 -7.77
N PRO A 37 21.13 8.60 -7.99
CA PRO A 37 21.49 9.44 -9.11
C PRO A 37 22.98 9.80 -9.14
N PHE A 38 23.55 9.86 -10.34
CA PHE A 38 24.93 10.32 -10.55
C PHE A 38 25.15 11.70 -9.91
N GLY A 39 26.21 11.87 -9.18
CA GLY A 39 26.53 13.12 -8.50
C GLY A 39 27.91 13.16 -7.92
N LEU A 40 28.17 14.20 -7.11
CA LEU A 40 29.39 14.26 -6.33
C LEU A 40 29.38 13.13 -5.27
N GLU A 41 30.51 12.48 -5.08
CA GLU A 41 30.68 11.34 -4.18
C GLU A 41 30.05 11.58 -2.79
N GLU A 42 30.36 12.74 -2.18
CA GLU A 42 29.80 13.13 -0.87
C GLU A 42 28.26 13.18 -0.88
N LYS A 43 27.64 13.63 -1.99
CA LYS A 43 26.17 13.68 -2.10
C LYS A 43 25.55 12.29 -2.29
N VAL A 44 26.18 11.45 -3.07
CA VAL A 44 25.76 10.06 -3.29
C VAL A 44 25.82 9.29 -1.98
N GLU A 45 26.93 9.45 -1.24
CA GLU A 45 27.12 8.82 0.08
C GLU A 45 26.08 9.33 1.10
N ASP A 46 25.87 10.64 1.20
CA ASP A 46 24.88 11.23 2.12
C ASP A 46 23.47 10.75 1.79
N THR A 47 23.07 10.76 0.50
CA THR A 47 21.76 10.28 0.07
C THR A 47 21.55 8.81 0.43
N LEU A 48 22.54 7.95 0.13
CA LEU A 48 22.50 6.53 0.45
C LEU A 48 22.41 6.31 1.96
N SER A 49 23.21 7.05 2.74
CA SER A 49 23.21 6.97 4.20
C SER A 49 21.86 7.34 4.80
N GLN A 50 21.24 8.43 4.34
CA GLN A 50 19.92 8.86 4.80
C GLN A 50 18.83 7.85 4.44
N LEU A 51 18.81 7.34 3.19
CA LEU A 51 17.88 6.31 2.75
C LEU A 51 17.93 5.07 3.64
N LEU A 52 19.12 4.52 3.82
CA LEU A 52 19.30 3.31 4.61
C LEU A 52 19.03 3.55 6.10
N SER A 53 19.38 4.72 6.63
CA SER A 53 19.07 5.08 8.02
C SER A 53 17.56 5.15 8.28
N GLY A 54 16.80 5.77 7.37
CA GLY A 54 15.35 5.80 7.46
C GLY A 54 14.73 4.40 7.38
N ALA A 55 15.19 3.59 6.45
CA ALA A 55 14.75 2.22 6.32
C ALA A 55 15.08 1.35 7.54
N LEU A 56 16.30 1.51 8.09
CA LEU A 56 16.75 0.77 9.28
C LEU A 56 15.90 1.09 10.51
N GLU A 57 15.42 2.32 10.68
CA GLU A 57 14.50 2.65 11.78
C GLU A 57 13.24 1.79 11.72
N VAL A 58 12.63 1.67 10.53
CA VAL A 58 11.41 0.86 10.32
C VAL A 58 11.68 -0.63 10.44
N LEU A 59 12.75 -1.13 9.81
CA LEU A 59 13.13 -2.55 9.86
C LEU A 59 13.46 -2.98 11.30
N THR A 60 14.17 -2.14 12.05
CA THR A 60 14.48 -2.40 13.47
C THR A 60 13.21 -2.47 14.32
N ALA A 61 12.27 -1.53 14.14
CA ALA A 61 10.98 -1.56 14.83
C ALA A 61 10.15 -2.80 14.47
N ALA A 62 10.35 -3.36 13.28
CA ALA A 62 9.76 -4.62 12.83
C ALA A 62 10.51 -5.88 13.28
N ASN A 63 11.63 -5.75 14.02
CA ASN A 63 12.58 -6.82 14.35
C ASN A 63 13.15 -7.54 13.10
N THR A 64 13.37 -6.80 12.02
CA THR A 64 13.86 -7.30 10.75
C THR A 64 15.30 -6.84 10.55
N GLN A 65 16.21 -7.78 10.31
CA GLN A 65 17.63 -7.45 10.11
C GLN A 65 17.88 -7.12 8.64
N LEU A 66 18.54 -5.99 8.37
CA LEU A 66 19.11 -5.71 7.04
C LEU A 66 20.44 -6.48 6.95
N VAL A 67 20.45 -7.58 6.19
CA VAL A 67 21.59 -8.52 6.14
C VAL A 67 22.49 -8.31 4.92
N GLY A 68 22.15 -7.37 4.04
CA GLY A 68 22.96 -7.02 2.87
C GLY A 68 22.13 -6.34 1.79
N GLY A 69 22.64 -6.38 0.58
CA GLY A 69 21.99 -5.75 -0.57
C GLY A 69 23.01 -5.39 -1.64
N HIS A 70 22.58 -4.51 -2.54
CA HIS A 70 23.40 -3.96 -3.61
C HIS A 70 23.05 -2.49 -3.84
N SER A 71 24.06 -1.67 -4.06
CA SER A 71 23.91 -0.27 -4.48
C SER A 71 24.56 -0.05 -5.83
N ALA A 72 23.93 0.79 -6.65
CA ALA A 72 24.43 1.20 -7.96
C ALA A 72 24.14 2.68 -8.18
N GLU A 73 24.83 3.30 -9.10
CA GLU A 73 24.47 4.61 -9.64
C GLU A 73 23.53 4.45 -10.83
N GLY A 74 22.58 5.37 -10.99
CA GLY A 74 21.61 5.36 -12.08
C GLY A 74 21.04 6.73 -12.37
N ALA A 75 20.03 6.79 -13.25
CA ALA A 75 19.39 8.05 -13.63
C ALA A 75 18.44 8.58 -12.55
N GLU A 76 17.84 7.69 -11.78
CA GLU A 76 16.80 8.01 -10.79
C GLU A 76 17.09 7.34 -9.45
N LEU A 77 16.63 7.99 -8.38
CA LEU A 77 16.64 7.40 -7.05
C LEU A 77 15.62 6.28 -6.95
N THR A 78 16.10 5.07 -6.71
CA THR A 78 15.26 3.88 -6.53
C THR A 78 15.69 3.12 -5.30
N LEU A 79 14.71 2.66 -4.51
CA LEU A 79 14.94 1.81 -3.35
C LEU A 79 13.89 0.71 -3.31
N GLY A 80 14.33 -0.50 -3.04
CA GLY A 80 13.46 -1.64 -2.79
C GLY A 80 14.11 -2.61 -1.80
N PHE A 81 13.27 -3.46 -1.20
CA PHE A 81 13.74 -4.52 -0.29
C PHE A 81 13.15 -5.85 -0.70
N THR A 82 13.97 -6.87 -0.74
CA THR A 82 13.51 -8.25 -0.66
C THR A 82 13.42 -8.61 0.81
N VAL A 83 12.22 -8.90 1.31
CA VAL A 83 11.99 -9.24 2.71
C VAL A 83 11.62 -10.71 2.82
N ASN A 84 12.25 -11.42 3.77
CA ASN A 84 11.89 -12.77 4.12
C ASN A 84 11.18 -12.79 5.47
N GLY A 85 10.18 -13.66 5.60
CA GLY A 85 9.43 -13.85 6.83
C GLY A 85 9.17 -15.31 7.12
N LEU A 86 8.74 -15.59 8.34
CA LEU A 86 8.35 -16.93 8.79
C LEU A 86 6.89 -16.97 9.18
N ILE A 87 6.24 -18.06 8.83
CA ILE A 87 4.86 -18.35 9.21
C ILE A 87 4.63 -19.85 9.24
N ASP A 88 3.74 -20.29 10.12
CA ASP A 88 3.26 -21.66 10.11
C ASP A 88 2.39 -21.89 8.88
N ARG A 89 2.64 -22.99 8.17
CA ARG A 89 1.97 -23.30 6.90
C ARG A 89 0.43 -23.25 6.98
N GLU A 90 -0.13 -23.62 8.12
CA GLU A 90 -1.57 -23.65 8.34
C GLU A 90 -2.16 -22.26 8.61
N GLN A 91 -1.32 -21.28 8.95
CA GLN A 91 -1.71 -19.90 9.28
C GLN A 91 -1.53 -18.90 8.15
N VAL A 92 -1.01 -19.35 7.01
CA VAL A 92 -0.77 -18.47 5.86
C VAL A 92 -2.09 -17.91 5.36
N LEU A 93 -2.16 -16.58 5.29
CA LEU A 93 -3.26 -15.86 4.64
C LEU A 93 -2.97 -15.77 3.14
N THR A 94 -3.83 -16.37 2.34
CA THR A 94 -3.75 -16.31 0.88
C THR A 94 -4.96 -15.60 0.29
N LYS A 95 -4.86 -15.15 -0.95
CA LYS A 95 -5.94 -14.40 -1.61
C LYS A 95 -7.16 -15.26 -1.95
N ASP A 96 -7.00 -16.58 -2.07
CA ASP A 96 -7.98 -17.56 -2.57
C ASP A 96 -8.87 -18.20 -1.50
N ARG A 97 -8.94 -17.61 -0.30
CA ARG A 97 -9.67 -18.21 0.83
C ARG A 97 -10.81 -17.35 1.38
N LEU A 98 -11.34 -16.42 0.58
CA LEU A 98 -12.57 -15.72 0.96
C LEU A 98 -13.74 -16.71 1.03
N GLN A 99 -14.63 -16.49 2.00
CA GLN A 99 -15.82 -17.33 2.20
C GLN A 99 -17.07 -16.44 2.18
N PRO A 100 -18.20 -16.96 1.64
CA PRO A 100 -19.48 -16.27 1.74
C PRO A 100 -19.84 -15.92 3.18
N GLY A 101 -20.42 -14.75 3.40
CA GLY A 101 -20.82 -14.25 4.71
C GLY A 101 -19.70 -13.57 5.51
N GLN A 102 -18.49 -13.46 4.95
CA GLN A 102 -17.42 -12.65 5.55
C GLN A 102 -17.60 -11.15 5.27
N ARG A 103 -17.00 -10.34 6.14
CA ARG A 103 -16.81 -8.90 5.92
C ARG A 103 -15.40 -8.64 5.44
N LEU A 104 -15.26 -7.80 4.41
CA LEU A 104 -13.96 -7.26 3.99
C LEU A 104 -13.66 -6.00 4.78
N ILE A 105 -12.53 -5.99 5.47
CA ILE A 105 -12.07 -4.86 6.28
C ILE A 105 -10.82 -4.27 5.64
N ILE A 106 -10.84 -2.95 5.37
CA ILE A 106 -9.68 -2.18 4.93
C ILE A 106 -9.08 -1.40 6.10
N THR A 107 -7.77 -1.42 6.27
CA THR A 107 -7.10 -0.90 7.48
C THR A 107 -6.59 0.51 7.38
N LYS A 108 -6.49 1.09 6.18
CA LYS A 108 -6.07 2.48 5.97
C LYS A 108 -6.97 3.18 4.96
N ALA A 109 -7.06 4.50 5.10
CA ALA A 109 -7.69 5.37 4.12
C ALA A 109 -6.93 5.37 2.78
N ILE A 110 -7.68 5.51 1.68
CA ILE A 110 -7.16 5.51 0.31
C ILE A 110 -7.09 6.92 -0.28
N GLY A 111 -6.28 7.11 -1.33
CA GLY A 111 -6.12 8.37 -2.05
C GLY A 111 -4.68 8.86 -2.19
N THR A 112 -3.67 8.04 -1.85
CA THR A 112 -2.26 8.45 -1.95
C THR A 112 -1.87 8.78 -3.39
N GLY A 113 -2.36 8.04 -4.38
CA GLY A 113 -2.03 8.26 -5.79
C GLY A 113 -2.47 9.62 -6.31
N THR A 114 -3.75 9.98 -6.11
CA THR A 114 -4.27 11.29 -6.54
C THR A 114 -3.63 12.45 -5.76
N LEU A 115 -3.40 12.30 -4.44
CA LEU A 115 -2.80 13.33 -3.60
C LEU A 115 -1.37 13.65 -4.02
N PHE A 116 -0.52 12.63 -4.22
CA PHE A 116 0.85 12.85 -4.69
C PHE A 116 0.92 13.29 -6.16
N ALA A 117 -0.04 12.88 -7.01
CA ALA A 117 -0.18 13.44 -8.35
C ALA A 117 -0.56 14.94 -8.31
N ALA A 118 -1.35 15.37 -7.33
CA ALA A 118 -1.66 16.77 -7.10
C ALA A 118 -0.46 17.54 -6.55
N GLU A 119 0.32 16.95 -5.65
CA GLU A 119 1.55 17.54 -5.10
C GLU A 119 2.57 17.83 -6.21
N MET A 120 2.86 16.85 -7.07
CA MET A 120 3.76 17.03 -8.22
C MET A 120 3.31 18.13 -9.19
N ARG A 121 2.02 18.51 -9.18
CA ARG A 121 1.44 19.58 -9.99
C ARG A 121 1.30 20.91 -9.22
N GLY A 122 1.77 20.98 -7.96
CA GLY A 122 1.61 22.14 -7.09
C GLY A 122 0.17 22.47 -6.73
N LYS A 123 -0.73 21.45 -6.69
CA LYS A 123 -2.17 21.60 -6.45
C LYS A 123 -2.66 20.97 -5.14
N ALA A 124 -1.79 20.28 -4.41
CA ALA A 124 -2.13 19.73 -3.10
C ALA A 124 -1.95 20.77 -1.99
N ARG A 125 -2.74 20.62 -0.91
CA ARG A 125 -2.49 21.36 0.32
C ARG A 125 -1.49 20.62 1.18
N GLY A 126 -0.52 21.31 1.79
CA GLY A 126 0.55 20.69 2.56
C GLY A 126 0.07 19.74 3.67
N HIS A 127 -1.04 20.08 4.37
CA HIS A 127 -1.59 19.20 5.40
C HIS A 127 -2.20 17.90 4.85
N TRP A 128 -2.70 17.89 3.60
CA TRP A 128 -3.17 16.65 2.95
C TRP A 128 -2.01 15.69 2.72
N ILE A 129 -0.88 16.24 2.23
CA ILE A 129 0.34 15.47 2.00
C ILE A 129 0.94 14.98 3.31
N ALA A 130 0.93 15.80 4.35
CA ALA A 130 1.39 15.40 5.67
C ALA A 130 0.57 14.21 6.23
N HIS A 131 -0.75 14.24 6.11
CA HIS A 131 -1.62 13.13 6.53
C HIS A 131 -1.41 11.87 5.68
N ALA A 132 -1.28 12.01 4.36
CA ALA A 132 -0.99 10.88 3.46
C ALA A 132 0.36 10.24 3.81
N THR A 133 1.39 11.05 4.04
CA THR A 133 2.73 10.61 4.48
C THR A 133 2.65 9.88 5.82
N GLN A 134 1.91 10.42 6.79
CA GLN A 134 1.74 9.75 8.10
C GLN A 134 1.04 8.38 7.95
N SER A 135 0.05 8.28 7.06
CA SER A 135 -0.60 7.00 6.74
C SER A 135 0.41 6.00 6.13
N MET A 136 1.27 6.44 5.20
CA MET A 136 2.30 5.59 4.60
C MET A 136 3.36 5.14 5.62
N LEU A 137 3.65 5.96 6.64
CA LEU A 137 4.57 5.62 7.73
C LEU A 137 3.97 4.69 8.78
N THR A 138 2.65 4.55 8.83
CA THR A 138 1.98 3.66 9.77
C THR A 138 2.17 2.21 9.35
N SER A 139 2.77 1.39 10.23
CA SER A 139 2.97 -0.04 9.99
C SER A 139 1.64 -0.80 10.01
N ASN A 140 1.50 -1.77 9.13
CA ASN A 140 0.36 -2.69 9.10
C ASN A 140 0.51 -3.90 10.06
N ARG A 141 1.59 -3.97 10.85
CA ARG A 141 1.83 -5.09 11.78
C ARG A 141 0.66 -5.32 12.74
N ALA A 142 0.21 -4.27 13.42
CA ALA A 142 -0.88 -4.36 14.39
C ALA A 142 -2.21 -4.80 13.74
N ALA A 143 -2.46 -4.35 12.50
CA ALA A 143 -3.61 -4.76 11.70
C ALA A 143 -3.54 -6.25 11.33
N ALA A 144 -2.38 -6.73 10.86
CA ALA A 144 -2.17 -8.14 10.55
C ALA A 144 -2.34 -9.04 11.79
N ASP A 145 -1.77 -8.63 12.93
CA ASP A 145 -1.95 -9.34 14.20
C ASP A 145 -3.42 -9.35 14.66
N CYS A 146 -4.18 -8.28 14.41
CA CYS A 146 -5.60 -8.19 14.67
C CYS A 146 -6.37 -9.18 13.79
N PHE A 147 -6.14 -9.18 12.49
CA PHE A 147 -6.78 -10.09 11.53
C PHE A 147 -6.56 -11.56 11.90
N LYS A 148 -5.34 -11.94 12.27
CA LYS A 148 -5.03 -13.31 12.73
C LYS A 148 -5.84 -13.69 13.97
N ARG A 149 -5.94 -12.80 14.96
CA ARG A 149 -6.71 -13.07 16.19
C ARG A 149 -8.21 -13.20 15.96
N HIS A 150 -8.73 -12.50 14.93
CA HIS A 150 -10.15 -12.50 14.59
C HIS A 150 -10.49 -13.44 13.42
N GLY A 151 -9.61 -14.42 13.14
CA GLY A 151 -9.92 -15.52 12.23
C GLY A 151 -10.03 -15.09 10.76
N ALA A 152 -9.29 -14.07 10.32
CA ALA A 152 -9.21 -13.75 8.92
C ALA A 152 -8.74 -14.96 8.10
N THR A 153 -9.37 -15.22 6.97
CA THR A 153 -9.06 -16.37 6.10
C THR A 153 -8.28 -16.00 4.87
N SER A 154 -8.41 -14.75 4.43
CA SER A 154 -7.78 -14.21 3.23
C SER A 154 -7.33 -12.79 3.49
N CYS A 155 -6.19 -12.40 2.92
CA CYS A 155 -5.66 -11.06 3.08
C CYS A 155 -4.79 -10.66 1.87
N THR A 156 -4.73 -9.36 1.59
CA THR A 156 -3.79 -8.72 0.67
C THR A 156 -3.46 -7.31 1.16
N ASP A 157 -2.36 -6.75 0.74
CA ASP A 157 -2.10 -5.32 0.85
C ASP A 157 -2.69 -4.55 -0.34
N VAL A 158 -2.91 -3.25 -0.18
CA VAL A 158 -3.48 -2.39 -1.22
C VAL A 158 -2.39 -1.50 -1.78
N THR A 159 -2.04 -1.72 -3.05
CA THR A 159 -0.94 -1.02 -3.72
C THR A 159 -1.33 -0.53 -5.12
N GLY A 160 -0.53 -0.81 -6.12
CA GLY A 160 -0.61 -0.24 -7.47
C GLY A 160 -1.90 -0.49 -8.22
N PHE A 161 -2.64 -1.56 -7.93
CA PHE A 161 -3.89 -1.90 -8.62
C PHE A 161 -5.13 -1.20 -8.02
N GLY A 162 -4.97 -0.44 -6.93
CA GLY A 162 -6.08 0.15 -6.20
C GLY A 162 -6.94 -0.90 -5.48
N VAL A 163 -7.97 -0.45 -4.77
CA VAL A 163 -8.85 -1.35 -4.00
C VAL A 163 -9.52 -2.37 -4.91
N VAL A 164 -10.09 -1.92 -6.04
CA VAL A 164 -10.79 -2.83 -6.99
C VAL A 164 -9.87 -3.93 -7.49
N GLY A 165 -8.65 -3.59 -7.92
CA GLY A 165 -7.72 -4.58 -8.44
C GLY A 165 -7.38 -5.66 -7.41
N HIS A 166 -7.05 -5.26 -6.19
CA HIS A 166 -6.69 -6.19 -5.13
C HIS A 166 -7.88 -7.01 -4.62
N VAL A 167 -9.08 -6.41 -4.53
CA VAL A 167 -10.30 -7.15 -4.20
C VAL A 167 -10.61 -8.21 -5.27
N LEU A 168 -10.50 -7.89 -6.55
CA LEU A 168 -10.71 -8.86 -7.63
C LEU A 168 -9.71 -10.02 -7.57
N GLU A 169 -8.44 -9.77 -7.18
CA GLU A 169 -7.45 -10.81 -6.94
C GLU A 169 -7.81 -11.76 -5.77
N MET A 170 -8.70 -11.33 -4.88
CA MET A 170 -9.23 -12.16 -3.79
C MET A 170 -10.53 -12.87 -4.20
N LEU A 171 -11.45 -12.18 -4.87
CA LEU A 171 -12.77 -12.70 -5.24
C LEU A 171 -12.69 -13.80 -6.30
N GLN A 172 -11.91 -13.56 -7.38
CA GLN A 172 -11.85 -14.50 -8.51
C GLN A 172 -11.36 -15.90 -8.12
N PRO A 173 -10.22 -16.09 -7.44
CA PRO A 173 -9.77 -17.41 -7.03
C PRO A 173 -10.61 -18.02 -5.90
N SER A 174 -11.32 -17.21 -5.13
CA SER A 174 -12.25 -17.68 -4.09
C SER A 174 -13.64 -18.04 -4.62
N HIS A 175 -13.93 -17.74 -5.90
CA HIS A 175 -15.25 -17.93 -6.51
C HIS A 175 -16.38 -17.26 -5.70
N THR A 176 -16.15 -16.04 -5.24
CA THR A 176 -17.08 -15.25 -4.44
C THR A 176 -17.36 -13.91 -5.07
N GLU A 177 -18.42 -13.25 -4.62
CA GLU A 177 -18.82 -11.90 -5.01
C GLU A 177 -18.79 -10.98 -3.79
N LEU A 178 -18.79 -9.66 -4.01
CA LEU A 178 -18.76 -8.65 -2.96
C LEU A 178 -19.82 -7.59 -3.19
N ASP A 179 -20.65 -7.36 -2.17
CA ASP A 179 -21.45 -6.15 -2.06
C ASP A 179 -20.62 -5.06 -1.38
N LEU A 180 -20.30 -3.99 -2.13
CA LEU A 180 -19.44 -2.92 -1.63
C LEU A 180 -20.25 -1.69 -1.24
N ASP A 181 -20.23 -1.33 0.04
CA ASP A 181 -20.67 -0.02 0.49
C ASP A 181 -19.58 1.03 0.25
N VAL A 182 -19.71 1.78 -0.84
CA VAL A 182 -18.76 2.85 -1.21
C VAL A 182 -18.70 3.96 -0.17
N ALA A 183 -19.79 4.18 0.59
CA ALA A 183 -19.83 5.19 1.64
C ALA A 183 -18.97 4.83 2.85
N ALA A 184 -18.74 3.53 3.07
CA ALA A 184 -17.90 3.02 4.15
C ALA A 184 -16.38 3.07 3.84
N LEU A 185 -15.99 3.38 2.60
CA LEU A 185 -14.57 3.47 2.24
C LEU A 185 -13.89 4.64 2.96
N PRO A 186 -12.84 4.39 3.75
CA PRO A 186 -12.09 5.46 4.39
C PRO A 186 -11.24 6.22 3.36
N LEU A 187 -11.34 7.55 3.33
CA LEU A 187 -10.63 8.40 2.38
C LEU A 187 -9.64 9.31 3.10
N LEU A 188 -8.47 9.49 2.49
CA LEU A 188 -7.51 10.52 2.90
C LEU A 188 -8.08 11.90 2.64
N GLN A 189 -7.83 12.82 3.55
CA GLN A 189 -8.26 14.21 3.41
C GLN A 189 -7.70 14.82 2.12
N GLY A 190 -8.56 15.42 1.32
CA GLY A 190 -8.21 16.02 0.03
C GLY A 190 -8.28 15.05 -1.16
N ALA A 191 -8.44 13.76 -0.93
CA ALA A 191 -8.50 12.78 -2.02
C ALA A 191 -9.73 12.98 -2.92
N THR A 192 -10.88 13.28 -2.33
CA THR A 192 -12.11 13.56 -3.08
C THR A 192 -12.00 14.83 -3.91
N GLU A 193 -11.39 15.87 -3.33
CA GLU A 193 -11.17 17.16 -3.99
C GLU A 193 -10.20 17.03 -5.18
N THR A 194 -9.11 16.26 -5.00
CA THR A 194 -8.10 16.09 -6.06
C THR A 194 -8.62 15.22 -7.20
N ILE A 195 -9.26 14.09 -6.91
CA ILE A 195 -9.85 13.24 -7.93
C ILE A 195 -11.02 13.92 -8.65
N GLY A 196 -11.84 14.67 -7.92
CA GLY A 196 -12.94 15.47 -8.47
C GLY A 196 -12.47 16.62 -9.37
N ALA A 197 -11.25 17.12 -9.17
CA ALA A 197 -10.57 18.06 -10.06
C ALA A 197 -9.91 17.39 -11.28
N GLY A 198 -10.12 16.10 -11.50
CA GLY A 198 -9.54 15.33 -12.60
C GLY A 198 -8.05 15.04 -12.44
N ILE A 199 -7.52 15.12 -11.21
CA ILE A 199 -6.11 14.82 -10.95
C ILE A 199 -5.99 13.35 -10.58
N THR A 200 -5.35 12.59 -11.46
CA THR A 200 -5.12 11.15 -11.30
C THR A 200 -3.65 10.80 -11.40
N SER A 201 -3.26 9.69 -10.81
CA SER A 201 -1.93 9.11 -10.98
C SER A 201 -1.80 8.46 -12.37
N SER A 202 -0.56 8.16 -12.77
CA SER A 202 -0.28 7.53 -14.07
C SER A 202 -0.86 6.14 -14.24
N LEU A 203 -1.07 5.39 -13.15
CA LEU A 203 -1.63 4.04 -13.18
C LEU A 203 -3.16 4.01 -13.16
N HIS A 204 -3.81 5.11 -12.76
CA HIS A 204 -5.26 5.17 -12.58
C HIS A 204 -6.03 4.74 -13.84
N SER A 205 -5.67 5.25 -15.02
CA SER A 205 -6.34 4.91 -16.28
C SER A 205 -6.23 3.42 -16.63
N ARG A 206 -5.12 2.76 -16.29
CA ARG A 206 -4.95 1.32 -16.47
C ARG A 206 -5.82 0.51 -15.51
N ASN A 207 -6.00 1.01 -14.29
CA ASN A 207 -6.84 0.36 -13.30
C ASN A 207 -8.34 0.46 -13.63
N LEU A 208 -8.79 1.55 -14.28
CA LEU A 208 -10.17 1.77 -14.68
C LEU A 208 -10.77 0.67 -15.58
N VAL A 209 -9.94 -0.04 -16.34
CA VAL A 209 -10.38 -1.18 -17.16
C VAL A 209 -11.11 -2.24 -16.32
N ARG A 210 -10.76 -2.36 -15.04
CA ARG A 210 -11.42 -3.28 -14.11
C ARG A 210 -12.84 -2.86 -13.70
N GLY A 211 -13.27 -1.64 -14.07
CA GLY A 211 -14.65 -1.17 -13.87
C GLY A 211 -15.71 -2.06 -14.55
N GLU A 212 -15.35 -2.73 -15.66
CA GLU A 212 -16.20 -3.69 -16.34
C GLU A 212 -16.63 -4.89 -15.46
N MET A 213 -15.90 -5.15 -14.37
CA MET A 213 -16.20 -6.20 -13.39
C MET A 213 -17.14 -5.75 -12.27
N ILE A 214 -17.55 -4.47 -12.26
CA ILE A 214 -18.44 -3.90 -11.25
C ILE A 214 -19.83 -3.74 -11.85
N GLU A 215 -20.81 -4.41 -11.27
CA GLU A 215 -22.21 -4.17 -11.59
C GLU A 215 -22.60 -2.72 -11.26
N ASN A 216 -23.44 -2.14 -12.06
CA ASN A 216 -23.91 -0.75 -11.90
C ASN A 216 -22.79 0.34 -11.92
N TYR A 217 -21.60 0.02 -12.45
CA TYR A 217 -20.46 0.95 -12.51
C TYR A 217 -20.86 2.29 -13.15
N GLU A 218 -21.53 2.27 -14.31
CA GLU A 218 -21.91 3.47 -15.04
C GLU A 218 -22.88 4.37 -14.24
N ALA A 219 -23.80 3.79 -13.50
CA ALA A 219 -24.73 4.52 -12.65
C ALA A 219 -24.03 5.18 -11.45
N ALA A 220 -22.98 4.55 -10.94
CA ALA A 220 -22.22 5.02 -9.78
C ALA A 220 -21.00 5.89 -10.15
N ALA A 221 -20.60 5.93 -11.42
CA ALA A 221 -19.35 6.57 -11.90
C ALA A 221 -19.27 8.08 -11.62
N SER A 222 -20.40 8.75 -11.35
CA SER A 222 -20.43 10.17 -10.96
C SER A 222 -19.96 10.43 -9.52
N ASP A 223 -19.94 9.42 -8.65
CA ASP A 223 -19.41 9.55 -7.30
C ASP A 223 -17.85 9.48 -7.33
N PRO A 224 -17.13 10.52 -6.87
CA PRO A 224 -15.68 10.55 -6.89
C PRO A 224 -15.05 9.42 -6.06
N ARG A 225 -15.76 8.81 -5.12
CA ARG A 225 -15.32 7.65 -4.36
C ARG A 225 -15.12 6.42 -5.24
N ILE A 226 -15.95 6.26 -6.27
CA ILE A 226 -15.79 5.20 -7.27
C ILE A 226 -14.45 5.34 -7.98
N ALA A 227 -14.09 6.54 -8.43
CA ALA A 227 -12.80 6.78 -9.06
C ALA A 227 -11.63 6.50 -8.10
N LEU A 228 -11.76 6.83 -6.81
CA LEU A 228 -10.74 6.55 -5.78
C LEU A 228 -10.49 5.07 -5.54
N MET A 229 -11.45 4.20 -5.82
CA MET A 229 -11.25 2.74 -5.72
C MET A 229 -10.21 2.20 -6.71
N PHE A 230 -9.96 2.93 -7.81
CA PHE A 230 -8.95 2.60 -8.82
C PHE A 230 -7.63 3.35 -8.62
N ASP A 231 -7.58 4.24 -7.61
CA ASP A 231 -6.37 5.02 -7.30
C ASP A 231 -5.29 4.11 -6.72
N PRO A 232 -4.08 4.07 -7.32
CA PRO A 232 -2.98 3.27 -6.78
C PRO A 232 -2.55 3.80 -5.42
N GLN A 233 -2.19 2.90 -4.52
CA GLN A 233 -1.73 3.27 -3.18
C GLN A 233 -0.23 2.96 -3.02
N THR A 234 0.45 3.80 -2.28
CA THR A 234 1.83 3.55 -1.80
C THR A 234 1.77 3.30 -0.30
N ALA A 235 2.36 2.20 0.16
CA ALA A 235 2.31 1.75 1.55
C ALA A 235 0.87 1.79 2.11
N GLY A 236 -0.08 1.31 1.32
CA GLY A 236 -1.50 1.28 1.65
C GLY A 236 -1.82 0.35 2.83
N GLY A 237 -3.10 0.19 3.10
CA GLY A 237 -3.60 -0.71 4.14
C GLY A 237 -3.61 -2.18 3.70
N LEU A 238 -4.03 -3.04 4.61
CA LEU A 238 -4.41 -4.42 4.30
C LEU A 238 -5.91 -4.48 4.02
N ILE A 239 -6.33 -5.40 3.18
CA ILE A 239 -7.72 -5.87 3.05
C ILE A 239 -7.77 -7.32 3.48
N ALA A 240 -8.66 -7.66 4.38
CA ALA A 240 -8.83 -9.03 4.84
C ALA A 240 -10.31 -9.42 4.93
N GLY A 241 -10.60 -10.70 4.62
CA GLY A 241 -11.89 -11.33 4.85
C GLY A 241 -11.97 -11.88 6.27
N VAL A 242 -12.89 -11.37 7.08
CA VAL A 242 -13.08 -11.72 8.49
C VAL A 242 -14.51 -12.27 8.69
N PRO A 243 -14.73 -13.30 9.51
CA PRO A 243 -16.08 -13.75 9.86
C PRO A 243 -16.95 -12.59 10.38
N GLU A 244 -18.23 -12.56 10.01
CA GLU A 244 -19.12 -11.42 10.34
C GLU A 244 -19.25 -11.17 11.84
N ASP A 245 -19.23 -12.23 12.65
CA ASP A 245 -19.32 -12.15 14.11
C ASP A 245 -18.02 -11.68 14.78
N GLN A 246 -16.92 -11.55 14.01
CA GLN A 246 -15.60 -11.10 14.46
C GLN A 246 -15.19 -9.75 13.84
N ALA A 247 -16.03 -9.18 12.97
CA ALA A 247 -15.73 -7.96 12.20
C ALA A 247 -16.02 -6.66 12.98
#